data_c9e945268887dc860030314232a2da86
#
_entry.id   c9e945268887dc860030314232a2da86
#
_cell.length_a   1.000
_cell.length_b   1.000
_cell.length_c   1.000
_cell.angle_alpha   90.00
_cell.angle_beta   90.00
_cell.angle_gamma   90.00
#
_symmetry.space_group_name_H-M   'P 1'
#
loop_
_entity.id
_entity.type
_entity.pdbx_description
1 polymer ?
#
loop_
_entity_poly.entity_id
_entity_poly.type
_entity_poly.pdbx_seq_one_letter_code
_entity_poly.pdbx_strand_id
1 'polypeptide(L)'
;ILLPLHSEFTTLEHWALQDYEEFIDGKYQIFACTDSDAIIFCDVTNLMSPVYAGRPGDPDFYQLSNSLTEFFMFYIAFTKMQQTREFETSTEYFAETAILIEKYISESLQNTAKEFLLH
;
A
#
# COMPACT_ATOMS: atom_id res chain seq x y z
N ILE A 1 -3.56 5.44 4.00
CA ILE A 1 -4.93 6.00 3.98
C ILE A 1 -5.72 5.34 2.86
N LEU A 2 -6.83 4.73 3.21
CA LEU A 2 -7.74 4.18 2.20
C LEU A 2 -8.46 5.32 1.48
N LEU A 3 -8.67 5.14 0.18
CA LEU A 3 -9.36 6.11 -0.66
C LEU A 3 -10.81 5.66 -0.90
N PRO A 4 -11.77 6.58 -0.93
CA PRO A 4 -13.14 6.23 -1.30
C PRO A 4 -13.20 5.63 -2.70
N LEU A 5 -14.02 4.58 -2.89
CA LEU A 5 -14.26 4.02 -4.20
C LEU A 5 -14.90 5.07 -5.12
N HIS A 6 -14.50 5.06 -6.39
CA HIS A 6 -14.98 5.99 -7.42
C HIS A 6 -14.63 7.45 -7.17
N SER A 7 -13.70 7.75 -6.23
CA SER A 7 -13.19 9.11 -6.09
C SER A 7 -12.19 9.42 -7.20
N GLU A 8 -11.93 10.71 -7.45
CA GLU A 8 -10.90 11.12 -8.40
C GLU A 8 -9.51 10.59 -8.03
N PHE A 9 -9.25 10.40 -6.71
CA PHE A 9 -7.97 9.92 -6.20
C PHE A 9 -7.71 8.44 -6.53
N THR A 10 -8.71 7.69 -7.02
CA THR A 10 -8.53 6.32 -7.47
C THR A 10 -8.36 6.22 -8.99
N THR A 11 -8.31 7.36 -9.68
CA THR A 11 -8.17 7.38 -11.15
C THR A 11 -6.70 7.51 -11.56
N LEU A 12 -6.38 6.93 -12.70
CA LEU A 12 -5.04 7.03 -13.27
C LEU A 12 -4.71 8.48 -13.64
N GLU A 13 -5.71 9.25 -14.10
CA GLU A 13 -5.53 10.64 -14.51
C GLU A 13 -5.07 11.52 -13.34
N HIS A 14 -5.65 11.32 -12.16
CA HIS A 14 -5.25 12.10 -10.97
C HIS A 14 -3.76 11.95 -10.65
N TRP A 15 -3.22 10.75 -10.85
CA TRP A 15 -1.82 10.43 -10.53
C TRP A 15 -0.91 10.50 -11.75
N ALA A 16 -1.42 10.95 -12.90
CA ALA A 16 -0.69 11.05 -14.17
C ALA A 16 -0.11 9.71 -14.63
N LEU A 17 -0.87 8.63 -14.46
CA LEU A 17 -0.44 7.27 -14.78
C LEU A 17 -1.11 6.71 -16.04
N GLN A 18 -2.02 7.46 -16.66
CA GLN A 18 -2.80 6.98 -17.81
C GLN A 18 -1.94 6.61 -19.02
N ASP A 19 -0.73 7.17 -19.13
CA ASP A 19 0.18 6.90 -20.23
C ASP A 19 1.12 5.72 -19.99
N TYR A 20 1.11 5.15 -18.78
CA TYR A 20 1.92 3.98 -18.48
C TYR A 20 1.16 2.70 -18.86
N GLU A 21 1.78 1.89 -19.72
CA GLU A 21 1.18 0.67 -20.25
C GLU A 21 0.69 -0.27 -19.14
N GLU A 22 1.43 -0.35 -18.03
CA GLU A 22 1.12 -1.22 -16.91
C GLU A 22 -0.21 -0.89 -16.23
N PHE A 23 -0.70 0.34 -16.38
CA PHE A 23 -1.92 0.80 -15.73
C PHE A 23 -3.14 0.85 -16.67
N ILE A 24 -2.99 0.39 -17.91
CA ILE A 24 -4.08 0.39 -18.90
C ILE A 24 -4.96 -0.86 -18.71
N ASP A 25 -6.20 -0.78 -19.21
CA ASP A 25 -7.16 -1.89 -19.34
C ASP A 25 -7.77 -2.42 -18.03
N GLY A 26 -7.78 -1.61 -16.99
CA GLY A 26 -8.46 -1.98 -15.75
C GLY A 26 -7.83 -3.15 -15.00
N LYS A 27 -6.54 -3.43 -15.26
CA LYS A 27 -5.82 -4.47 -14.56
C LYS A 27 -5.59 -4.11 -13.09
N TYR A 28 -5.31 -2.83 -12.81
CA TYR A 28 -4.97 -2.37 -11.47
C TYR A 28 -6.03 -1.41 -10.93
N GLN A 29 -6.37 -1.58 -9.66
CA GLN A 29 -7.26 -0.68 -8.94
C GLN A 29 -6.50 0.03 -7.83
N ILE A 30 -6.40 1.35 -7.91
CA ILE A 30 -5.84 2.18 -6.84
C ILE A 30 -6.87 2.25 -5.72
N PHE A 31 -6.45 1.99 -4.48
CA PHE A 31 -7.37 2.01 -3.34
C PHE A 31 -6.81 2.71 -2.11
N ALA A 32 -5.53 3.07 -2.09
CA ALA A 32 -4.91 3.73 -0.94
C ALA A 32 -3.74 4.59 -1.38
N CYS A 33 -3.26 5.42 -0.49
CA CYS A 33 -2.03 6.19 -0.68
C CYS A 33 -1.30 6.33 0.66
N THR A 34 0.00 6.63 0.59
CA THR A 34 0.81 6.91 1.78
C THR A 34 0.99 8.43 1.95
N ASP A 35 1.46 8.85 3.13
CA ASP A 35 1.76 10.26 3.39
C ASP A 35 2.91 10.79 2.53
N SER A 36 3.73 9.90 1.98
CA SER A 36 4.84 10.26 1.08
C SER A 36 4.44 10.27 -0.40
N ASP A 37 3.14 10.34 -0.69
CA ASP A 37 2.56 10.37 -2.04
C ASP A 37 2.78 9.10 -2.86
N ALA A 38 3.09 7.99 -2.24
CA ALA A 38 3.06 6.70 -2.91
C ALA A 38 1.61 6.22 -3.02
N ILE A 39 1.26 5.66 -4.17
CA ILE A 39 -0.05 5.04 -4.37
C ILE A 39 0.03 3.55 -4.09
N ILE A 40 -1.08 3.00 -3.60
CA ILE A 40 -1.22 1.56 -3.33
C ILE A 40 -2.37 1.04 -4.19
N PHE A 41 -2.10 -0.02 -4.93
CA PHE A 41 -3.06 -0.59 -5.87
C PHE A 41 -2.94 -2.11 -5.88
N CYS A 42 -3.98 -2.77 -6.39
CA CYS A 42 -3.99 -4.24 -6.49
C CYS A 42 -4.29 -4.68 -7.91
N ASP A 43 -3.83 -5.88 -8.25
CA ASP A 43 -4.11 -6.52 -9.54
C ASP A 43 -5.46 -7.24 -9.45
N VAL A 44 -6.50 -6.61 -10.02
CA VAL A 44 -7.86 -7.15 -9.96
C VAL A 44 -8.09 -8.31 -10.94
N THR A 45 -7.14 -8.59 -11.84
CA THR A 45 -7.24 -9.72 -12.77
C THR A 45 -6.71 -11.02 -12.16
N ASN A 46 -6.01 -10.93 -11.03
CA ASN A 46 -5.47 -12.08 -10.31
C ASN A 46 -6.42 -12.43 -9.14
N LEU A 47 -6.73 -13.72 -8.98
CA LEU A 47 -7.64 -14.18 -7.92
C LEU A 47 -7.18 -13.80 -6.51
N MET A 48 -5.87 -13.74 -6.28
CA MET A 48 -5.31 -13.35 -4.99
C MET A 48 -5.27 -11.84 -4.81
N SER A 49 -5.37 -11.08 -5.87
CA SER A 49 -5.28 -9.61 -5.88
C SER A 49 -4.02 -9.12 -5.16
N PRO A 50 -2.82 -9.48 -5.64
CA PRO A 50 -1.59 -8.99 -5.00
C PRO A 50 -1.54 -7.47 -4.98
N VAL A 51 -0.91 -6.92 -3.96
CA VAL A 51 -0.88 -5.48 -3.70
C VAL A 51 0.50 -4.92 -4.03
N TYR A 52 0.50 -3.77 -4.67
CA TYR A 52 1.70 -3.07 -5.14
C TYR A 52 1.70 -1.62 -4.66
N ALA A 53 2.87 -1.03 -4.65
CA ALA A 53 3.05 0.41 -4.43
C ALA A 53 3.92 1.02 -5.52
N GLY A 54 3.64 2.26 -5.87
CA GLY A 54 4.42 3.04 -6.82
C GLY A 54 4.36 4.51 -6.47
N ARG A 55 5.29 5.28 -7.04
CA ARG A 55 5.32 6.74 -6.88
C ARG A 55 4.96 7.41 -8.19
N PRO A 56 4.12 8.46 -8.16
CA PRO A 56 3.80 9.20 -9.39
C PRO A 56 5.09 9.68 -10.07
N GLY A 57 5.18 9.47 -11.39
CA GLY A 57 6.36 9.83 -12.16
C GLY A 57 7.46 8.76 -12.22
N ASP A 58 7.37 7.70 -11.42
CA ASP A 58 8.27 6.55 -11.46
C ASP A 58 7.57 5.43 -12.24
N PRO A 59 8.14 4.91 -13.35
CA PRO A 59 7.52 3.83 -14.09
C PRO A 59 7.57 2.49 -13.38
N ASP A 60 8.42 2.34 -12.37
CA ASP A 60 8.54 1.10 -11.60
C ASP A 60 7.55 1.08 -10.45
N PHE A 61 7.05 -0.12 -10.15
CA PHE A 61 6.25 -0.35 -8.96
C PHE A 61 6.68 -1.66 -8.29
N TYR A 62 6.34 -1.81 -7.01
CA TYR A 62 6.91 -2.86 -6.16
C TYR A 62 5.82 -3.59 -5.41
N GLN A 63 5.93 -4.91 -5.32
CA GLN A 63 4.93 -5.72 -4.63
C GLN A 63 5.06 -5.58 -3.11
N LEU A 64 3.95 -5.30 -2.44
CA LEU A 64 3.87 -5.18 -0.98
C LEU A 64 3.36 -6.45 -0.31
N SER A 65 2.45 -7.16 -0.94
CA SER A 65 1.88 -8.38 -0.38
C SER A 65 1.47 -9.35 -1.48
N ASN A 66 1.33 -10.63 -1.13
CA ASN A 66 0.94 -11.67 -2.07
C ASN A 66 -0.56 -11.66 -2.36
N SER A 67 -1.35 -11.03 -1.50
CA SER A 67 -2.80 -10.95 -1.67
C SER A 67 -3.36 -9.72 -1.00
N LEU A 68 -4.55 -9.32 -1.44
CA LEU A 68 -5.29 -8.24 -0.81
C LEU A 68 -5.65 -8.59 0.64
N THR A 69 -5.97 -9.85 0.92
CA THR A 69 -6.25 -10.32 2.26
C THR A 69 -5.05 -10.11 3.19
N GLU A 70 -3.85 -10.49 2.74
CA GLU A 70 -2.61 -10.31 3.52
C GLU A 70 -2.39 -8.84 3.85
N PHE A 71 -2.55 -7.96 2.87
CA PHE A 71 -2.40 -6.52 3.06
C PHE A 71 -3.43 -5.98 4.07
N PHE A 72 -4.70 -6.36 3.95
CA PHE A 72 -5.74 -5.87 4.86
C PHE A 72 -5.60 -6.42 6.27
N MET A 73 -5.08 -7.62 6.46
CA MET A 73 -4.77 -8.13 7.80
C MET A 73 -3.74 -7.24 8.49
N PHE A 74 -2.69 -6.85 7.76
CA PHE A 74 -1.73 -5.85 8.24
C PHE A 74 -2.41 -4.50 8.51
N TYR A 75 -3.18 -4.00 7.54
CA TYR A 75 -3.79 -2.67 7.63
C TYR A 75 -4.76 -2.56 8.80
N ILE A 76 -5.57 -3.58 9.05
CA ILE A 76 -6.50 -3.60 10.19
C ILE A 76 -5.71 -3.54 11.51
N ALA A 77 -4.67 -4.35 11.64
CA ALA A 77 -3.83 -4.34 12.84
C ALA A 77 -3.12 -2.99 13.02
N PHE A 78 -2.64 -2.39 11.94
CA PHE A 78 -2.00 -1.09 11.95
C PHE A 78 -2.96 0.01 12.40
N THR A 79 -4.17 0.04 11.84
CA THR A 79 -5.20 1.02 12.20
C THR A 79 -5.59 0.87 13.68
N LYS A 80 -5.74 -0.36 14.14
CA LYS A 80 -6.06 -0.63 15.53
C LYS A 80 -4.96 -0.15 16.48
N MET A 81 -3.70 -0.37 16.10
CA MET A 81 -2.55 0.13 16.85
C MET A 81 -2.57 1.67 16.94
N GLN A 82 -2.83 2.36 15.84
CA GLN A 82 -2.93 3.81 15.81
C GLN A 82 -4.03 4.35 16.71
N GLN A 83 -5.16 3.64 16.81
CA GLN A 83 -6.32 4.06 17.61
C GLN A 83 -6.15 3.78 19.10
N THR A 84 -5.36 2.77 19.47
CA THR A 84 -5.30 2.28 20.86
C THR A 84 -4.01 2.60 21.59
N ARG A 85 -3.00 3.14 20.90
CA ARG A 85 -1.69 3.42 21.49
C ARG A 85 -1.25 4.84 21.19
N GLU A 86 -0.58 5.45 22.18
CA GLU A 86 0.13 6.71 22.00
C GLU A 86 1.63 6.40 21.93
N PHE A 87 2.34 7.10 21.06
CA PHE A 87 3.78 6.93 20.87
C PHE A 87 4.49 8.22 21.24
N GLU A 88 5.53 8.10 22.06
CA GLU A 88 6.34 9.25 22.48
C GLU A 88 7.28 9.73 21.38
N THR A 89 7.69 8.83 20.48
CA THR A 89 8.64 9.15 19.41
C THR A 89 8.24 8.48 18.09
N SER A 90 8.70 9.05 16.99
CA SER A 90 8.56 8.44 15.66
C SER A 90 9.29 7.09 15.58
N THR A 91 10.42 6.96 16.28
CA THR A 91 11.18 5.71 16.32
C THR A 91 10.37 4.58 16.94
N GLU A 92 9.65 4.85 18.03
CA GLU A 92 8.77 3.87 18.66
C GLU A 92 7.63 3.46 17.71
N TYR A 93 7.00 4.44 17.07
CA TYR A 93 5.94 4.20 16.10
C TYR A 93 6.41 3.33 14.93
N PHE A 94 7.57 3.65 14.37
CA PHE A 94 8.13 2.88 13.26
C PHE A 94 8.53 1.47 13.68
N ALA A 95 9.07 1.29 14.88
CA ALA A 95 9.43 -0.02 15.40
C ALA A 95 8.20 -0.92 15.55
N GLU A 96 7.10 -0.39 16.09
CA GLU A 96 5.84 -1.14 16.24
C GLU A 96 5.22 -1.46 14.87
N THR A 97 5.27 -0.52 13.93
CA THR A 97 4.78 -0.75 12.56
C THR A 97 5.59 -1.86 11.88
N ALA A 98 6.92 -1.86 12.05
CA ALA A 98 7.79 -2.89 11.50
C ALA A 98 7.44 -4.28 12.04
N ILE A 99 7.11 -4.38 13.32
CA ILE A 99 6.68 -5.63 13.95
C ILE A 99 5.40 -6.15 13.27
N LEU A 100 4.44 -5.26 12.98
CA LEU A 100 3.21 -5.65 12.28
C LEU A 100 3.48 -6.12 10.85
N ILE A 101 4.39 -5.45 10.14
CA ILE A 101 4.80 -5.89 8.80
C ILE A 101 5.38 -7.30 8.87
N GLU A 102 6.28 -7.55 9.81
CA GLU A 102 6.90 -8.86 9.99
C GLU A 102 5.90 -9.95 10.37
N LYS A 103 4.83 -9.58 11.06
CA LYS A 103 3.79 -10.51 11.47
C LYS A 103 2.83 -10.90 10.35
N TYR A 104 2.46 -9.94 9.50
CA TYR A 104 1.36 -10.12 8.53
C TYR A 104 1.79 -10.19 7.08
N ILE A 105 2.95 -9.67 6.72
CA ILE A 105 3.45 -9.64 5.34
C ILE A 105 4.44 -10.78 5.13
N SER A 106 4.36 -11.45 3.98
CA SER A 106 5.28 -12.53 3.61
C SER A 106 6.73 -12.07 3.68
N GLU A 107 7.60 -12.94 4.20
CA GLU A 107 9.00 -12.63 4.47
C GLU A 107 9.74 -12.01 3.29
N SER A 108 9.53 -12.55 2.08
CA SER A 108 10.20 -12.07 0.88
C SER A 108 9.80 -10.63 0.50
N LEU A 109 8.69 -10.11 1.03
CA LEU A 109 8.17 -8.80 0.70
C LEU A 109 8.32 -7.79 1.84
N GLN A 110 8.81 -8.20 3.01
CA GLN A 110 8.86 -7.34 4.20
C GLN A 110 9.74 -6.12 4.01
N ASN A 111 10.90 -6.25 3.38
CA ASN A 111 11.80 -5.11 3.17
C ASN A 111 11.17 -4.05 2.27
N THR A 112 10.51 -4.47 1.20
CA THR A 112 9.80 -3.57 0.30
C THR A 112 8.63 -2.90 1.02
N ALA A 113 7.85 -3.66 1.79
CA ALA A 113 6.75 -3.12 2.57
C ALA A 113 7.23 -2.06 3.58
N LYS A 114 8.35 -2.31 4.25
CA LYS A 114 8.94 -1.34 5.18
C LYS A 114 9.34 -0.04 4.46
N GLU A 115 9.90 -0.14 3.27
CA GLU A 115 10.31 1.03 2.48
C GLU A 115 9.13 1.96 2.19
N PHE A 116 7.97 1.40 1.84
CA PHE A 116 6.79 2.19 1.47
C PHE A 116 5.89 2.56 2.64
N LEU A 117 5.86 1.76 3.70
CA LEU A 117 4.90 1.91 4.79
C LEU A 117 5.48 2.54 6.06
N LEU A 118 6.80 2.63 6.20
CA LEU A 118 7.46 3.28 7.33
C LEU A 118 7.84 4.72 7.00
N HIS A 119 6.86 5.60 7.14
CA HIS A 119 7.08 7.04 6.91
C HIS A 119 6.38 7.89 7.96
#